data_f0b2316eb38c840761ca39511353a9d9
#
_entry.id   f0b2316eb38c840761ca39511353a9d9
#
_cell.length_a   1.000
_cell.length_b   1.000
_cell.length_c   1.000
_cell.angle_alpha   90.00
_cell.angle_beta   90.00
_cell.angle_gamma   90.00
#
_symmetry.space_group_name_H-M   'P 1'
#
loop_
_entity.id
_entity.type
_entity.pdbx_description
1 polymer ?
#
loop_
_entity_poly.entity_id
_entity_poly.type
_entity_poly.pdbx_seq_one_letter_code
_entity_poly.pdbx_strand_id
1 'polypeptide(L)'
;MDIQQQKFWNILLVGDSCEDIYHYGVCDRMSPEAPVPVFRELRQEVRQGMSSNVKLNLKSFGMKVEHVHNSEKIRKHRFIEEKYNQQLFRYDQGEEKKVYPLLPRMSRGYDAVVVSDYNKGFVTPETFEFLKDQLPPGMPVFVDSKKQDLTCFKDCIIKINESEAHKAIIDPTQEVVVTLGASGARWKDSIYKTEKVDVFDVCGAGDVFLASLVYGYLKHGDMSKAINIANKCASLSVTKMGTYVLTTEDINDLCI
;
A
#
# COMPACT_ATOMS: atom_id res chain seq x y z
N MET A 1 -33.35 -15.01 11.46
CA MET A 1 -31.95 -14.81 11.14
C MET A 1 -31.89 -13.81 10.01
N ASP A 2 -31.71 -12.53 10.32
CA ASP A 2 -31.54 -11.50 9.30
C ASP A 2 -30.25 -11.77 8.53
N ILE A 3 -30.40 -12.13 7.26
CA ILE A 3 -29.28 -12.12 6.32
C ILE A 3 -28.96 -10.65 6.14
N GLN A 4 -28.02 -10.13 6.95
CA GLN A 4 -27.42 -8.83 6.67
C GLN A 4 -26.84 -8.95 5.26
N GLN A 5 -27.45 -8.25 4.31
CA GLN A 5 -26.89 -8.10 2.96
C GLN A 5 -25.49 -7.55 3.13
N GLN A 6 -24.50 -8.35 2.81
CA GLN A 6 -23.10 -7.95 2.84
C GLN A 6 -22.95 -6.74 1.89
N LYS A 7 -22.79 -5.55 2.45
CA LYS A 7 -22.62 -4.33 1.66
C LYS A 7 -21.27 -4.42 0.94
N PHE A 8 -21.30 -4.49 -0.37
CA PHE A 8 -20.09 -4.41 -1.20
C PHE A 8 -19.78 -2.95 -1.45
N TRP A 9 -18.65 -2.48 -0.93
CA TRP A 9 -18.17 -1.13 -1.21
C TRP A 9 -17.46 -1.06 -2.56
N ASN A 10 -17.69 0.03 -3.29
CA ASN A 10 -17.04 0.35 -4.54
C ASN A 10 -15.93 1.38 -4.26
N ILE A 11 -14.71 1.03 -4.58
CA ILE A 11 -13.53 1.86 -4.32
C ILE A 11 -12.91 2.29 -5.64
N LEU A 12 -12.65 3.59 -5.77
CA LEU A 12 -11.74 4.11 -6.77
C LEU A 12 -10.33 4.15 -6.17
N LEU A 13 -9.41 3.38 -6.75
CA LEU A 13 -8.00 3.39 -6.38
C LEU A 13 -7.19 4.04 -7.48
N VAL A 14 -6.44 5.08 -7.14
CA VAL A 14 -5.56 5.82 -8.05
C VAL A 14 -4.12 5.77 -7.52
N GLY A 15 -3.15 5.45 -8.36
CA GLY A 15 -1.76 5.49 -7.89
C GLY A 15 -0.72 4.83 -8.77
N ASP A 16 0.53 4.90 -8.33
CA ASP A 16 1.64 4.23 -8.99
C ASP A 16 1.57 2.72 -8.75
N SER A 17 1.83 1.94 -9.81
CA SER A 17 1.83 0.48 -9.79
C SER A 17 3.15 -0.08 -10.28
N CYS A 18 3.60 -1.20 -9.70
CA CYS A 18 4.78 -1.92 -10.17
C CYS A 18 4.60 -3.44 -10.07
N GLU A 19 5.50 -4.16 -10.73
CA GLU A 19 5.72 -5.58 -10.56
C GLU A 19 6.93 -5.79 -9.64
N ASP A 20 6.77 -6.48 -8.50
CA ASP A 20 7.87 -6.99 -7.67
C ASP A 20 8.23 -8.38 -8.18
N ILE A 21 9.44 -8.55 -8.72
CA ILE A 21 9.93 -9.79 -9.31
C ILE A 21 10.99 -10.38 -8.39
N TYR A 22 10.67 -11.51 -7.80
CA TYR A 22 11.55 -12.24 -6.89
C TYR A 22 12.28 -13.32 -7.67
N HIS A 23 13.60 -13.21 -7.77
CA HIS A 23 14.49 -14.20 -8.35
C HIS A 23 15.11 -15.03 -7.22
N TYR A 24 14.73 -16.26 -7.09
CA TYR A 24 15.29 -17.20 -6.11
C TYR A 24 16.39 -18.02 -6.77
N GLY A 25 17.56 -18.06 -6.14
CA GLY A 25 18.70 -18.76 -6.71
C GLY A 25 19.78 -19.05 -5.70
N VAL A 26 20.94 -19.44 -6.19
CA VAL A 26 22.14 -19.77 -5.40
C VAL A 26 23.36 -19.01 -5.90
N CYS A 27 24.26 -18.68 -4.96
CA CYS A 27 25.56 -18.12 -5.23
C CYS A 27 26.65 -19.08 -4.71
N ASP A 28 26.97 -20.09 -5.52
CA ASP A 28 27.88 -21.19 -5.15
C ASP A 28 29.31 -20.99 -5.68
N ARG A 29 29.58 -19.94 -6.45
CA ARG A 29 30.89 -19.61 -7.00
C ARG A 29 31.10 -18.13 -7.26
N MET A 30 32.35 -17.71 -7.31
CA MET A 30 32.77 -16.37 -7.77
C MET A 30 32.95 -16.36 -9.29
N SER A 31 32.73 -15.19 -9.89
CA SER A 31 33.00 -14.97 -11.31
C SER A 31 34.54 -15.00 -11.56
N PRO A 32 34.99 -15.66 -12.65
CA PRO A 32 36.40 -15.54 -13.07
C PRO A 32 36.73 -14.18 -13.67
N GLU A 33 35.75 -13.38 -14.06
CA GLU A 33 35.90 -12.13 -14.78
C GLU A 33 36.02 -10.91 -13.82
N ALA A 34 35.42 -11.03 -12.62
CA ALA A 34 35.38 -9.99 -11.61
C ALA A 34 35.17 -10.57 -10.21
N PRO A 35 35.55 -9.89 -9.12
CA PRO A 35 35.36 -10.38 -7.75
C PRO A 35 33.88 -10.22 -7.29
N VAL A 36 32.96 -10.83 -8.02
CA VAL A 36 31.53 -10.81 -7.75
C VAL A 36 30.96 -12.23 -7.73
N PRO A 37 29.94 -12.54 -6.90
CA PRO A 37 29.29 -13.81 -6.92
C PRO A 37 28.51 -14.02 -8.24
N VAL A 38 28.45 -15.28 -8.69
CA VAL A 38 27.59 -15.68 -9.81
C VAL A 38 26.26 -16.17 -9.24
N PHE A 39 25.22 -15.42 -9.50
CA PHE A 39 23.85 -15.83 -9.16
C PHE A 39 23.29 -16.76 -10.24
N ARG A 40 22.87 -17.96 -9.84
CA ARG A 40 22.21 -18.92 -10.70
C ARG A 40 20.73 -19.03 -10.27
N GLU A 41 19.84 -18.47 -11.10
CA GLU A 41 18.40 -18.51 -10.85
C GLU A 41 17.88 -19.95 -10.89
N LEU A 42 17.02 -20.28 -9.93
CA LEU A 42 16.31 -21.56 -9.83
C LEU A 42 14.82 -21.39 -10.13
N ARG A 43 14.22 -20.31 -9.67
CA ARG A 43 12.80 -19.99 -9.92
C ARG A 43 12.55 -18.49 -9.81
N GLN A 44 11.45 -18.06 -10.39
CA GLN A 44 11.00 -16.68 -10.34
C GLN A 44 9.55 -16.61 -9.86
N GLU A 45 9.23 -15.56 -9.12
CA GLU A 45 7.89 -15.24 -8.67
C GLU A 45 7.60 -13.77 -8.96
N VAL A 46 6.41 -13.47 -9.50
CA VAL A 46 5.98 -12.09 -9.76
C VAL A 46 4.83 -11.75 -8.82
N ARG A 47 4.98 -10.68 -8.07
CA ARG A 47 3.94 -10.14 -7.20
C ARG A 47 3.56 -8.73 -7.62
N GLN A 48 2.35 -8.33 -7.27
CA GLN A 48 1.85 -6.97 -7.49
C GLN A 48 2.38 -6.06 -6.39
N GLY A 49 2.98 -4.94 -6.77
CA GLY A 49 3.55 -3.96 -5.84
C GLY A 49 2.87 -2.59 -5.90
N MET A 50 3.19 -1.70 -4.95
CA MET A 50 2.62 -0.35 -4.85
C MET A 50 1.08 -0.38 -4.80
N SER A 51 0.38 0.49 -5.55
CA SER A 51 -1.08 0.55 -5.59
C SER A 51 -1.73 -0.79 -6.01
N SER A 52 -1.04 -1.62 -6.79
CA SER A 52 -1.55 -2.95 -7.14
C SER A 52 -1.60 -3.90 -5.94
N ASN A 53 -0.69 -3.77 -4.97
CA ASN A 53 -0.78 -4.50 -3.70
C ASN A 53 -1.94 -3.99 -2.83
N VAL A 54 -2.16 -2.67 -2.77
CA VAL A 54 -3.34 -2.07 -2.11
C VAL A 54 -4.63 -2.61 -2.72
N LYS A 55 -4.72 -2.67 -4.07
CA LYS A 55 -5.86 -3.25 -4.78
C LYS A 55 -6.18 -4.68 -4.34
N LEU A 56 -5.16 -5.53 -4.25
CA LEU A 56 -5.35 -6.92 -3.85
C LEU A 56 -5.87 -7.01 -2.41
N ASN A 57 -5.32 -6.21 -1.50
CA ASN A 57 -5.77 -6.17 -0.11
C ASN A 57 -7.17 -5.56 0.07
N LEU A 58 -7.56 -4.54 -0.72
CA LEU A 58 -8.94 -4.06 -0.74
C LEU A 58 -9.92 -5.16 -1.21
N LYS A 59 -9.52 -5.91 -2.24
CA LYS A 59 -10.33 -7.03 -2.76
C LYS A 59 -10.47 -8.19 -1.77
N SER A 60 -9.47 -8.47 -0.94
CA SER A 60 -9.58 -9.51 0.09
C SER A 60 -10.66 -9.22 1.14
N PHE A 61 -10.97 -7.94 1.37
CA PHE A 61 -12.12 -7.52 2.18
C PHE A 61 -13.47 -7.54 1.43
N GLY A 62 -13.52 -8.07 0.22
CA GLY A 62 -14.74 -8.15 -0.59
C GLY A 62 -15.12 -6.85 -1.30
N MET A 63 -14.23 -5.85 -1.35
CA MET A 63 -14.51 -4.58 -2.04
C MET A 63 -14.37 -4.72 -3.55
N LYS A 64 -15.21 -4.00 -4.30
CA LYS A 64 -15.05 -3.80 -5.75
C LYS A 64 -14.10 -2.63 -5.99
N VAL A 65 -13.03 -2.85 -6.73
CA VAL A 65 -11.98 -1.85 -6.92
C VAL A 65 -11.82 -1.54 -8.40
N GLU A 66 -12.14 -0.30 -8.78
CA GLU A 66 -11.68 0.30 -10.02
C GLU A 66 -10.28 0.87 -9.77
N HIS A 67 -9.31 0.44 -10.56
CA HIS A 67 -7.89 0.79 -10.36
C HIS A 67 -7.35 1.54 -11.56
N VAL A 68 -7.00 2.80 -11.34
CA VAL A 68 -6.41 3.70 -12.33
C VAL A 68 -4.95 3.93 -11.96
N HIS A 69 -4.04 3.51 -12.83
CA HIS A 69 -2.60 3.52 -12.56
C HIS A 69 -1.79 3.76 -13.85
N ASN A 70 -0.47 3.96 -13.67
CA ASN A 70 0.46 4.12 -14.78
C ASN A 70 0.40 2.96 -15.78
N SER A 71 0.52 3.29 -17.07
CA SER A 71 0.69 2.32 -18.17
C SER A 71 2.13 1.84 -18.31
N GLU A 72 3.08 2.65 -17.84
CA GLU A 72 4.51 2.34 -17.84
C GLU A 72 4.82 1.20 -16.89
N LYS A 73 5.61 0.24 -17.38
CA LYS A 73 6.01 -0.90 -16.56
C LYS A 73 7.18 -0.54 -15.66
N ILE A 74 6.90 -0.40 -14.37
CA ILE A 74 7.89 -0.28 -13.30
C ILE A 74 8.10 -1.68 -12.72
N ARG A 75 9.35 -2.12 -12.59
CA ARG A 75 9.71 -3.43 -12.05
C ARG A 75 10.78 -3.32 -11.00
N LYS A 76 10.62 -4.10 -9.93
CA LYS A 76 11.60 -4.23 -8.85
C LYS A 76 12.06 -5.66 -8.76
N HIS A 77 13.24 -5.93 -9.27
CA HIS A 77 13.85 -7.24 -9.25
C HIS A 77 14.60 -7.44 -7.93
N ARG A 78 14.23 -8.45 -7.16
CA ARG A 78 14.85 -8.84 -5.88
C ARG A 78 15.53 -10.18 -6.07
N PHE A 79 16.83 -10.22 -5.88
CA PHE A 79 17.62 -11.44 -6.00
C PHE A 79 17.86 -12.02 -4.62
N ILE A 80 17.36 -13.25 -4.39
CA ILE A 80 17.28 -13.89 -3.09
C ILE A 80 18.04 -15.20 -3.13
N GLU A 81 18.98 -15.36 -2.22
CA GLU A 81 19.61 -16.67 -1.98
C GLU A 81 18.58 -17.57 -1.29
N GLU A 82 18.22 -18.67 -1.96
CA GLU A 82 17.05 -19.47 -1.58
C GLU A 82 17.24 -20.24 -0.27
N LYS A 83 18.46 -20.77 -0.02
CA LYS A 83 18.75 -21.59 1.17
C LYS A 83 18.60 -20.81 2.48
N TYR A 84 19.05 -19.55 2.49
CA TYR A 84 19.03 -18.70 3.69
C TYR A 84 17.96 -17.62 3.62
N ASN A 85 17.23 -17.58 2.50
CA ASN A 85 16.19 -16.59 2.24
C ASN A 85 16.69 -15.14 2.38
N GLN A 86 17.94 -14.91 1.96
CA GLN A 86 18.61 -13.64 2.08
C GLN A 86 18.55 -12.85 0.77
N GLN A 87 18.05 -11.61 0.82
CA GLN A 87 18.13 -10.72 -0.33
C GLN A 87 19.58 -10.28 -0.53
N LEU A 88 20.11 -10.55 -1.73
CA LEU A 88 21.48 -10.22 -2.12
C LEU A 88 21.58 -8.79 -2.65
N PHE A 89 20.70 -8.43 -3.60
CA PHE A 89 20.60 -7.09 -4.16
C PHE A 89 19.20 -6.86 -4.76
N ARG A 90 18.93 -5.60 -5.10
CA ARG A 90 17.72 -5.18 -5.81
C ARG A 90 18.11 -4.39 -7.06
N TYR A 91 17.41 -4.66 -8.16
CA TYR A 91 17.51 -3.90 -9.39
C TYR A 91 16.14 -3.30 -9.72
N ASP A 92 16.09 -1.97 -9.82
CA ASP A 92 14.87 -1.24 -10.17
C ASP A 92 14.91 -0.86 -11.66
N GLN A 93 13.84 -1.19 -12.40
CA GLN A 93 13.72 -0.96 -13.84
C GLN A 93 12.48 -0.12 -14.13
N GLY A 94 12.64 0.88 -15.00
CA GLY A 94 11.53 1.70 -15.51
C GLY A 94 11.16 2.88 -14.62
N GLU A 95 11.83 3.09 -13.50
CA GLU A 95 11.58 4.24 -12.61
C GLU A 95 12.08 5.57 -13.22
N GLU A 96 13.01 5.49 -14.17
CA GLU A 96 13.55 6.63 -14.90
C GLU A 96 12.59 7.16 -15.99
N LYS A 97 11.58 6.40 -16.34
CA LYS A 97 10.61 6.77 -17.38
C LYS A 97 9.63 7.79 -16.85
N LYS A 98 9.38 8.82 -17.64
CA LYS A 98 8.34 9.79 -17.33
C LYS A 98 6.98 9.10 -17.38
N VAL A 99 6.30 9.06 -16.25
CA VAL A 99 4.93 8.57 -16.14
C VAL A 99 3.98 9.68 -16.58
N TYR A 100 3.02 9.34 -17.44
CA TYR A 100 1.99 10.27 -17.89
C TYR A 100 0.68 9.93 -17.19
N PRO A 101 0.17 10.81 -16.34
CA PRO A 101 -1.09 10.58 -15.68
C PRO A 101 -2.23 10.68 -16.72
N LEU A 102 -2.93 9.58 -16.91
CA LEU A 102 -4.14 9.53 -17.72
C LEU A 102 -5.29 9.16 -16.81
N LEU A 103 -5.98 10.18 -16.28
CA LEU A 103 -7.20 9.96 -15.51
C LEU A 103 -8.40 9.91 -16.46
N PRO A 104 -9.07 8.76 -16.60
CA PRO A 104 -10.31 8.69 -17.35
C PRO A 104 -11.40 9.51 -16.64
N ARG A 105 -12.49 9.80 -17.34
CA ARG A 105 -13.68 10.35 -16.70
C ARG A 105 -14.21 9.30 -15.73
N MET A 106 -14.34 9.69 -14.46
CA MET A 106 -14.70 8.76 -13.38
C MET A 106 -16.13 8.25 -13.53
N SER A 107 -16.32 6.95 -13.28
CA SER A 107 -17.66 6.39 -13.09
C SER A 107 -18.28 6.95 -11.80
N ARG A 108 -19.57 6.81 -11.64
CA ARG A 108 -20.28 7.25 -10.42
C ARG A 108 -20.51 6.06 -9.49
N GLY A 109 -20.70 6.35 -8.20
CA GLY A 109 -21.13 5.33 -7.24
C GLY A 109 -20.01 4.68 -6.45
N TYR A 110 -18.88 5.40 -6.25
CA TYR A 110 -17.89 4.99 -5.27
C TYR A 110 -18.33 5.32 -3.85
N ASP A 111 -17.90 4.51 -2.89
CA ASP A 111 -18.07 4.73 -1.45
C ASP A 111 -16.86 5.42 -0.83
N ALA A 112 -15.68 5.26 -1.45
CA ALA A 112 -14.45 5.95 -1.08
C ALA A 112 -13.47 6.03 -2.24
N VAL A 113 -12.52 6.95 -2.13
CA VAL A 113 -11.34 7.04 -3.01
C VAL A 113 -10.08 6.72 -2.22
N VAL A 114 -9.17 5.97 -2.82
CA VAL A 114 -7.87 5.63 -2.27
C VAL A 114 -6.79 6.12 -3.23
N VAL A 115 -5.83 6.88 -2.73
CA VAL A 115 -4.67 7.34 -3.47
C VAL A 115 -3.43 6.67 -2.88
N SER A 116 -2.72 5.88 -3.69
CA SER A 116 -1.46 5.22 -3.32
C SER A 116 -0.34 5.78 -4.20
N ASP A 117 0.28 6.84 -3.72
CA ASP A 117 1.24 7.66 -4.45
C ASP A 117 2.67 7.34 -4.01
N TYR A 118 3.39 6.60 -4.82
CA TYR A 118 4.80 6.28 -4.61
C TYR A 118 5.75 7.33 -5.21
N ASN A 119 5.19 8.50 -5.58
CA ASN A 119 5.93 9.63 -6.15
C ASN A 119 6.69 9.25 -7.43
N LYS A 120 6.08 8.39 -8.28
CA LYS A 120 6.62 8.00 -9.59
C LYS A 120 6.05 8.86 -10.72
N GLY A 121 5.18 9.83 -10.39
CA GLY A 121 4.68 10.85 -11.31
C GLY A 121 3.26 10.62 -11.81
N PHE A 122 2.59 9.53 -11.44
CA PHE A 122 1.20 9.30 -11.84
C PHE A 122 0.22 10.23 -11.10
N VAL A 123 0.45 10.46 -9.80
CA VAL A 123 -0.34 11.40 -9.00
C VAL A 123 0.42 12.71 -8.91
N THR A 124 -0.06 13.75 -9.61
CA THR A 124 0.44 15.13 -9.49
C THR A 124 -0.62 16.01 -8.79
N PRO A 125 -0.28 17.21 -8.31
CA PRO A 125 -1.29 18.13 -7.77
C PRO A 125 -2.44 18.37 -8.73
N GLU A 126 -2.14 18.58 -10.02
CA GLU A 126 -3.13 18.85 -11.06
C GLU A 126 -4.04 17.63 -11.32
N THR A 127 -3.47 16.42 -11.34
CA THR A 127 -4.27 15.20 -11.51
C THR A 127 -5.13 14.91 -10.31
N PHE A 128 -4.65 15.23 -9.11
CA PHE A 128 -5.45 15.10 -7.90
C PHE A 128 -6.58 16.13 -7.83
N GLU A 129 -6.32 17.39 -8.19
CA GLU A 129 -7.35 18.41 -8.31
C GLU A 129 -8.44 18.00 -9.29
N PHE A 130 -8.05 17.57 -10.49
CA PHE A 130 -8.98 17.03 -11.50
C PHE A 130 -9.82 15.86 -10.97
N LEU A 131 -9.21 14.95 -10.19
CA LEU A 131 -9.93 13.87 -9.52
C LEU A 131 -10.92 14.44 -8.50
N LYS A 132 -10.48 15.34 -7.64
CA LYS A 132 -11.27 15.92 -6.54
C LYS A 132 -12.52 16.63 -7.06
N ASP A 133 -12.42 17.36 -8.17
CA ASP A 133 -13.52 18.09 -8.81
C ASP A 133 -14.65 17.18 -9.32
N GLN A 134 -14.36 15.89 -9.52
CA GLN A 134 -15.34 14.89 -9.96
C GLN A 134 -16.05 14.19 -8.80
N LEU A 135 -15.55 14.35 -7.57
CA LEU A 135 -16.07 13.66 -6.39
C LEU A 135 -17.24 14.41 -5.77
N PRO A 136 -18.26 13.70 -5.29
CA PRO A 136 -19.34 14.34 -4.54
C PRO A 136 -18.80 14.88 -3.20
N PRO A 137 -19.39 15.96 -2.67
CA PRO A 137 -19.04 16.51 -1.36
C PRO A 137 -19.15 15.44 -0.26
N GLY A 138 -18.15 15.41 0.63
CA GLY A 138 -18.10 14.48 1.76
C GLY A 138 -17.62 13.05 1.41
N MET A 139 -17.23 12.79 0.17
CA MET A 139 -16.59 11.51 -0.20
C MET A 139 -15.29 11.32 0.59
N PRO A 140 -15.13 10.23 1.36
CA PRO A 140 -13.88 9.97 2.06
C PRO A 140 -12.76 9.65 1.05
N VAL A 141 -11.64 10.36 1.19
CA VAL A 141 -10.43 10.18 0.37
C VAL A 141 -9.28 9.81 1.28
N PHE A 142 -8.72 8.63 1.08
CA PHE A 142 -7.56 8.12 1.81
C PHE A 142 -6.31 8.24 0.94
N VAL A 143 -5.23 8.76 1.51
CA VAL A 143 -3.99 9.00 0.78
C VAL A 143 -2.80 8.40 1.52
N ASP A 144 -2.01 7.58 0.85
CA ASP A 144 -0.62 7.24 1.21
C ASP A 144 0.28 7.83 0.14
N SER A 145 1.08 8.82 0.49
CA SER A 145 1.96 9.49 -0.47
C SER A 145 3.39 9.56 0.04
N LYS A 146 4.34 9.36 -0.87
CA LYS A 146 5.79 9.50 -0.61
C LYS A 146 6.31 10.91 -0.92
N LYS A 147 5.41 11.85 -1.22
CA LYS A 147 5.76 13.27 -1.34
C LYS A 147 6.04 13.89 0.03
N GLN A 148 6.89 14.90 0.06
CA GLN A 148 7.09 15.72 1.27
C GLN A 148 6.01 16.78 1.41
N ASP A 149 5.65 17.44 0.31
CA ASP A 149 4.55 18.41 0.29
C ASP A 149 3.23 17.68 0.01
N LEU A 150 2.39 17.58 1.04
CA LEU A 150 1.09 16.94 1.00
C LEU A 150 -0.06 17.95 0.93
N THR A 151 0.22 19.24 0.83
CA THR A 151 -0.79 20.31 0.91
C THR A 151 -1.83 20.26 -0.20
N CYS A 152 -1.53 19.61 -1.34
CA CYS A 152 -2.51 19.40 -2.41
C CYS A 152 -3.65 18.44 -2.01
N PHE A 153 -3.45 17.56 -1.01
CA PHE A 153 -4.44 16.57 -0.57
C PHE A 153 -5.38 17.14 0.51
N LYS A 154 -5.99 18.30 0.26
CA LYS A 154 -6.92 18.94 1.21
C LYS A 154 -8.14 18.09 1.53
N ASP A 155 -8.62 18.18 2.77
CA ASP A 155 -9.79 17.45 3.28
C ASP A 155 -9.68 15.92 3.12
N CYS A 156 -8.44 15.38 3.15
CA CYS A 156 -8.19 13.95 3.00
C CYS A 156 -7.73 13.33 4.32
N ILE A 157 -7.89 12.02 4.40
CA ILE A 157 -7.30 11.19 5.45
C ILE A 157 -5.94 10.71 4.95
N ILE A 158 -4.87 11.26 5.53
CA ILE A 158 -3.49 10.99 5.14
C ILE A 158 -2.92 9.88 6.03
N LYS A 159 -2.38 8.84 5.42
CA LYS A 159 -1.60 7.82 6.11
C LYS A 159 -0.14 7.95 5.67
N ILE A 160 0.76 8.17 6.63
CA ILE A 160 2.21 8.24 6.42
C ILE A 160 2.93 7.48 7.53
N ASN A 161 4.20 7.13 7.31
CA ASN A 161 5.03 6.58 8.36
C ASN A 161 5.74 7.68 9.18
N GLU A 162 6.35 7.31 10.30
CA GLU A 162 7.03 8.24 11.21
C GLU A 162 8.15 9.03 10.51
N SER A 163 8.96 8.38 9.67
CA SER A 163 10.04 9.03 8.92
C SER A 163 9.51 10.04 7.90
N GLU A 164 8.38 9.74 7.27
CA GLU A 164 7.70 10.64 6.34
C GLU A 164 7.09 11.83 7.11
N ALA A 165 6.45 11.57 8.26
CA ALA A 165 5.82 12.60 9.09
C ALA A 165 6.79 13.68 9.57
N HIS A 166 8.05 13.34 9.85
CA HIS A 166 9.07 14.33 10.22
C HIS A 166 9.42 15.32 9.12
N LYS A 167 9.13 15.02 7.86
CA LYS A 167 9.47 15.84 6.70
C LYS A 167 8.25 16.39 5.99
N ALA A 168 7.06 15.93 6.36
CA ALA A 168 5.83 16.26 5.66
C ALA A 168 5.41 17.70 5.92
N ILE A 169 5.03 18.39 4.84
CA ILE A 169 4.30 19.66 4.89
C ILE A 169 2.82 19.33 4.75
N ILE A 170 2.03 19.62 5.77
CA ILE A 170 0.64 19.19 5.94
C ILE A 170 -0.28 20.41 5.97
N ASP A 171 -1.42 20.33 5.30
CA ASP A 171 -2.50 21.31 5.40
C ASP A 171 -3.34 21.05 6.67
N PRO A 172 -3.76 22.08 7.43
CA PRO A 172 -4.54 21.91 8.65
C PRO A 172 -5.90 21.21 8.48
N THR A 173 -6.43 21.13 7.27
CA THR A 173 -7.70 20.42 6.97
C THR A 173 -7.52 18.90 6.86
N GLN A 174 -6.28 18.42 6.80
CA GLN A 174 -5.97 17.01 6.66
C GLN A 174 -6.09 16.25 7.99
N GLU A 175 -6.63 15.05 7.93
CA GLU A 175 -6.65 14.13 9.05
C GLU A 175 -5.52 13.11 8.91
N VAL A 176 -4.51 13.17 9.80
CA VAL A 176 -3.26 12.42 9.62
C VAL A 176 -3.17 11.23 10.57
N VAL A 177 -2.95 10.05 10.00
CA VAL A 177 -2.62 8.80 10.69
C VAL A 177 -1.14 8.48 10.43
N VAL A 178 -0.33 8.42 11.49
CA VAL A 178 1.10 8.13 11.41
C VAL A 178 1.36 6.72 11.90
N THR A 179 1.88 5.84 11.03
CA THR A 179 2.31 4.50 11.43
C THR A 179 3.68 4.55 12.11
N LEU A 180 3.80 3.87 13.26
CA LEU A 180 4.96 3.87 14.17
C LEU A 180 5.65 2.50 14.23
N GLY A 181 5.55 1.70 13.18
CA GLY A 181 6.08 0.34 13.13
C GLY A 181 5.55 -0.53 14.27
N ALA A 182 6.43 -1.16 15.03
CA ALA A 182 6.05 -2.02 16.15
C ALA A 182 5.29 -1.32 17.31
N SER A 183 5.23 0.02 17.31
CA SER A 183 4.47 0.80 18.30
C SER A 183 3.02 1.02 17.87
N GLY A 184 2.62 0.59 16.67
CA GLY A 184 1.28 0.73 16.13
C GLY A 184 1.08 2.00 15.30
N ALA A 185 0.08 2.83 15.59
CA ALA A 185 -0.19 4.05 14.85
C ALA A 185 -0.63 5.18 15.78
N ARG A 186 -0.35 6.42 15.39
CA ARG A 186 -0.81 7.64 16.06
C ARG A 186 -1.84 8.34 15.18
N TRP A 187 -2.93 8.78 15.84
CA TRP A 187 -3.93 9.64 15.25
C TRP A 187 -4.32 10.70 16.26
N LYS A 188 -4.23 11.96 15.86
CA LYS A 188 -4.34 13.09 16.82
C LYS A 188 -3.35 12.91 17.98
N ASP A 189 -3.80 13.05 19.21
CA ASP A 189 -2.99 12.90 20.41
C ASP A 189 -2.95 11.46 20.97
N SER A 190 -3.58 10.51 20.27
CA SER A 190 -3.72 9.14 20.74
C SER A 190 -2.82 8.17 19.97
N ILE A 191 -2.19 7.24 20.71
CA ILE A 191 -1.41 6.14 20.17
C ILE A 191 -2.25 4.85 20.27
N TYR A 192 -2.48 4.22 19.13
CA TYR A 192 -3.14 2.93 19.00
C TYR A 192 -2.08 1.84 18.90
N LYS A 193 -1.82 1.19 20.01
CA LYS A 193 -0.80 0.14 20.11
C LYS A 193 -1.18 -1.07 19.28
N THR A 194 -0.16 -1.76 18.77
CA THR A 194 -0.32 -3.06 18.12
C THR A 194 0.30 -4.18 18.96
N GLU A 195 -0.07 -5.42 18.69
CA GLU A 195 0.57 -6.58 19.29
C GLU A 195 2.00 -6.72 18.77
N LYS A 196 2.91 -7.11 19.64
CA LYS A 196 4.28 -7.44 19.24
C LYS A 196 4.29 -8.78 18.57
N VAL A 197 4.84 -8.83 17.37
CA VAL A 197 5.01 -10.04 16.57
C VAL A 197 6.46 -10.17 16.13
N ASP A 198 6.87 -11.38 15.81
CA ASP A 198 8.16 -11.63 15.17
C ASP A 198 8.11 -11.12 13.73
N VAL A 199 8.88 -10.08 13.45
CA VAL A 199 8.92 -9.45 12.13
C VAL A 199 9.81 -10.27 11.20
N PHE A 200 9.22 -10.74 10.10
CA PHE A 200 9.94 -11.45 9.05
C PHE A 200 10.29 -10.51 7.90
N ASP A 201 9.30 -9.74 7.39
CA ASP A 201 9.49 -8.78 6.31
C ASP A 201 8.49 -7.63 6.47
N VAL A 202 8.94 -6.39 6.30
CA VAL A 202 8.08 -5.19 6.40
C VAL A 202 7.53 -4.74 5.04
N CYS A 203 7.88 -5.43 3.97
CA CYS A 203 7.49 -5.08 2.61
C CYS A 203 5.95 -5.16 2.43
N GLY A 204 5.33 -4.05 2.00
CA GLY A 204 3.88 -4.00 1.77
C GLY A 204 3.03 -3.82 3.02
N ALA A 205 3.60 -3.79 4.25
CA ALA A 205 2.82 -3.58 5.46
C ALA A 205 2.04 -2.25 5.46
N GLY A 206 2.61 -1.20 4.85
CA GLY A 206 1.93 0.07 4.65
C GLY A 206 0.71 -0.02 3.74
N ASP A 207 0.78 -0.85 2.70
CA ASP A 207 -0.33 -1.08 1.76
C ASP A 207 -1.46 -1.85 2.43
N VAL A 208 -1.11 -2.88 3.23
CA VAL A 208 -2.06 -3.65 4.04
C VAL A 208 -2.74 -2.74 5.06
N PHE A 209 -1.96 -1.89 5.76
CA PHE A 209 -2.50 -0.92 6.71
C PHE A 209 -3.51 0.02 6.02
N LEU A 210 -3.15 0.60 4.87
CA LEU A 210 -4.03 1.50 4.11
C LEU A 210 -5.33 0.82 3.72
N ALA A 211 -5.26 -0.37 3.12
CA ALA A 211 -6.45 -1.12 2.70
C ALA A 211 -7.37 -1.47 3.89
N SER A 212 -6.77 -1.89 5.01
CA SER A 212 -7.50 -2.25 6.24
C SER A 212 -8.10 -1.03 6.93
N LEU A 213 -7.42 0.14 6.87
CA LEU A 213 -7.92 1.41 7.39
C LEU A 213 -9.19 1.84 6.63
N VAL A 214 -9.16 1.75 5.30
CA VAL A 214 -10.32 2.02 4.44
C VAL A 214 -11.49 1.11 4.79
N TYR A 215 -11.23 -0.19 4.88
CA TYR A 215 -12.25 -1.16 5.27
C TYR A 215 -12.87 -0.86 6.63
N GLY A 216 -12.03 -0.67 7.64
CA GLY A 216 -12.47 -0.40 9.01
C GLY A 216 -13.30 0.88 9.11
N TYR A 217 -12.89 1.93 8.39
CA TYR A 217 -13.61 3.19 8.35
C TYR A 217 -14.99 3.05 7.69
N LEU A 218 -15.06 2.42 6.53
CA LEU A 218 -16.33 2.21 5.82
C LEU A 218 -17.28 1.31 6.59
N LYS A 219 -16.75 0.34 7.33
CA LYS A 219 -17.54 -0.59 8.15
C LYS A 219 -18.12 0.06 9.39
N HIS A 220 -17.36 0.93 10.05
CA HIS A 220 -17.70 1.42 11.39
C HIS A 220 -17.99 2.93 11.46
N GLY A 221 -17.58 3.72 10.46
CA GLY A 221 -17.64 5.19 10.53
C GLY A 221 -16.78 5.79 11.66
N ASP A 222 -15.80 5.03 12.17
CA ASP A 222 -15.01 5.38 13.35
C ASP A 222 -13.51 5.15 13.06
N MET A 223 -12.72 6.22 13.13
CA MET A 223 -11.29 6.18 12.83
C MET A 223 -10.52 5.34 13.85
N SER A 224 -10.89 5.36 15.12
CA SER A 224 -10.21 4.58 16.17
C SER A 224 -10.36 3.08 15.93
N LYS A 225 -11.56 2.64 15.57
CA LYS A 225 -11.82 1.24 15.18
C LYS A 225 -11.08 0.87 13.91
N ALA A 226 -11.08 1.77 12.92
CA ALA A 226 -10.38 1.55 11.65
C ALA A 226 -8.87 1.37 11.86
N ILE A 227 -8.24 2.20 12.70
CA ILE A 227 -6.81 2.11 13.03
C ILE A 227 -6.50 0.80 13.77
N ASN A 228 -7.34 0.37 14.71
CA ASN A 228 -7.14 -0.89 15.42
C ASN A 228 -7.21 -2.11 14.47
N ILE A 229 -8.13 -2.10 13.51
CA ILE A 229 -8.21 -3.12 12.46
C ILE A 229 -6.94 -3.07 11.59
N ALA A 230 -6.53 -1.87 11.15
CA ALA A 230 -5.35 -1.69 10.32
C ALA A 230 -4.06 -2.17 11.00
N ASN A 231 -3.91 -1.90 12.32
CA ASN A 231 -2.79 -2.39 13.11
C ASN A 231 -2.74 -3.93 13.15
N LYS A 232 -3.86 -4.61 13.41
CA LYS A 232 -3.92 -6.07 13.45
C LYS A 232 -3.51 -6.68 12.09
N CYS A 233 -4.07 -6.17 11.00
CA CYS A 233 -3.78 -6.64 9.65
C CYS A 233 -2.33 -6.40 9.25
N ALA A 234 -1.79 -5.21 9.53
CA ALA A 234 -0.39 -4.90 9.24
C ALA A 234 0.57 -5.76 10.08
N SER A 235 0.26 -6.00 11.37
CA SER A 235 1.07 -6.89 12.21
C SER A 235 1.09 -8.32 11.70
N LEU A 236 -0.03 -8.84 11.22
CA LEU A 236 -0.05 -10.16 10.59
C LEU A 236 0.82 -10.16 9.32
N SER A 237 0.72 -9.14 8.48
CA SER A 237 1.43 -9.09 7.20
C SER A 237 2.95 -9.13 7.37
N VAL A 238 3.51 -8.51 8.41
CA VAL A 238 4.97 -8.50 8.64
C VAL A 238 5.54 -9.83 9.12
N THR A 239 4.69 -10.80 9.49
CA THR A 239 5.11 -12.17 9.80
C THR A 239 5.27 -13.02 8.53
N LYS A 240 4.95 -12.48 7.36
CA LYS A 240 5.01 -13.15 6.06
C LYS A 240 6.11 -12.56 5.19
N MET A 241 6.59 -13.30 4.22
CA MET A 241 7.63 -12.84 3.31
C MET A 241 7.09 -12.04 2.13
N GLY A 242 7.71 -10.92 1.83
CA GLY A 242 7.40 -10.07 0.67
C GLY A 242 6.08 -9.31 0.81
N THR A 243 5.61 -8.76 -0.32
CA THR A 243 4.29 -8.11 -0.37
C THR A 243 3.20 -9.14 -0.11
N TYR A 244 2.55 -9.03 1.07
CA TYR A 244 1.51 -9.97 1.48
C TYR A 244 0.12 -9.45 1.13
N VAL A 245 -0.74 -10.37 0.73
CA VAL A 245 -2.18 -10.12 0.53
C VAL A 245 -2.94 -10.94 1.55
N LEU A 246 -3.77 -10.28 2.37
CA LEU A 246 -4.60 -10.95 3.36
C LEU A 246 -5.52 -11.98 2.71
N THR A 247 -5.63 -13.14 3.32
CA THR A 247 -6.58 -14.17 2.91
C THR A 247 -7.92 -14.00 3.63
N THR A 248 -8.95 -14.67 3.15
CA THR A 248 -10.25 -14.73 3.86
C THR A 248 -10.10 -15.37 5.24
N GLU A 249 -9.20 -16.35 5.38
CA GLU A 249 -8.90 -17.00 6.66
C GLU A 249 -8.28 -16.01 7.63
N ASP A 250 -7.27 -15.23 7.21
CA ASP A 250 -6.67 -14.17 8.04
C ASP A 250 -7.71 -13.18 8.56
N ILE A 251 -8.64 -12.74 7.69
CA ILE A 251 -9.69 -11.79 8.05
C ILE A 251 -10.64 -12.38 9.09
N ASN A 252 -10.99 -13.65 8.94
CA ASN A 252 -11.84 -14.37 9.90
C ASN A 252 -11.13 -14.56 11.25
N ASP A 253 -9.88 -14.97 11.24
CA ASP A 253 -9.07 -15.21 12.44
C ASP A 253 -8.83 -13.93 13.25
N LEU A 254 -8.66 -12.81 12.57
CA LEU A 254 -8.55 -11.49 13.21
C LEU A 254 -9.90 -10.95 13.74
N CYS A 255 -11.01 -11.63 13.49
CA CYS A 255 -12.36 -11.24 13.90
C CYS A 255 -12.75 -9.80 13.45
N ILE A 256 -12.50 -9.44 12.20
CA ILE A 256 -12.67 -8.09 11.63
C ILE A 256 -13.71 -8.05 10.49
#